data_010dec23fad764d261de80e9355f5d4a
#
_entry.id   010dec23fad764d261de80e9355f5d4a
#
_cell.length_a   1.000
_cell.length_b   1.000
_cell.length_c   1.000
_cell.angle_alpha   90.00
_cell.angle_beta   90.00
_cell.angle_gamma   90.00
#
_symmetry.space_group_name_H-M   'P 1'
#
loop_
_entity.id
_entity.type
_entity.pdbx_description
1 polymer ?
#
loop_
_entity_poly.entity_id
_entity_poly.type
_entity_poly.pdbx_seq_one_letter_code
_entity_poly.pdbx_strand_id
1 'polypeptide(L)'
;MIRTLRKKFIAIAMLSLLGTMSVLCATIGIGNYYVAASRADKAIDILYQNGGEFPVPDGNASPSAHTGFQVTPETPFETRYFIVRLTAEDAVSAVDLEHIAALDRQTVVSTIEQIVSKGTDKGYVGQYRFGRFENESGGYTLIVIDCFMQLQSAYAVFRVMAAVFVLCAGIVFLLLLVLSKRATRPFAENWERQRQFVTDASHELKTPLAILSADLGWIEETEENRLWLESGQEQIQRMDSLIKNLVELARSEEALPPSAVAAVPFSELAEGCI
;
A
#
# COMPACT_ATOMS: atom_id res chain seq x y z
N MET A 1 1.53 27.72 6.19
CA MET A 1 0.69 27.09 5.17
C MET A 1 1.47 26.26 4.15
N ILE A 2 2.41 26.79 3.38
CA ILE A 2 3.16 26.07 2.32
C ILE A 2 3.94 24.85 2.84
N ARG A 3 4.58 24.94 4.00
CA ARG A 3 5.31 23.80 4.62
C ARG A 3 4.39 22.64 4.98
N THR A 4 3.18 22.94 5.43
CA THR A 4 2.17 21.92 5.79
C THR A 4 1.58 21.28 4.53
N LEU A 5 1.29 22.05 3.50
CA LEU A 5 0.83 21.55 2.20
C LEU A 5 1.86 20.59 1.58
N ARG A 6 3.14 20.99 1.60
CA ARG A 6 4.23 20.16 1.11
C ARG A 6 4.34 18.82 1.86
N LYS A 7 4.25 18.85 3.21
CA LYS A 7 4.27 17.62 4.02
C LYS A 7 3.09 16.70 3.68
N LYS A 8 1.89 17.25 3.53
CA LYS A 8 0.69 16.48 3.16
C LYS A 8 0.84 15.87 1.76
N PHE A 9 1.34 16.64 0.78
CA PHE A 9 1.58 16.15 -0.57
C PHE A 9 2.58 14.99 -0.60
N ILE A 10 3.74 15.13 0.08
CA ILE A 10 4.73 14.07 0.18
C ILE A 10 4.15 12.84 0.87
N ALA A 11 3.40 13.03 1.97
CA ALA A 11 2.79 11.92 2.70
C ALA A 11 1.77 11.15 1.85
N ILE A 12 0.89 11.83 1.11
CA ILE A 12 -0.10 11.20 0.24
C ILE A 12 0.59 10.44 -0.91
N ALA A 13 1.58 11.07 -1.56
CA ALA A 13 2.32 10.43 -2.64
C ALA A 13 3.09 9.20 -2.16
N MET A 14 3.74 9.28 -1.00
CA MET A 14 4.45 8.14 -0.39
C MET A 14 3.48 7.04 0.03
N LEU A 15 2.36 7.38 0.64
CA LEU A 15 1.35 6.39 1.05
C LEU A 15 0.79 5.63 -0.16
N SER A 16 0.48 6.35 -1.25
CA SER A 16 0.02 5.75 -2.50
C SER A 16 1.06 4.81 -3.11
N LEU A 17 2.33 5.24 -3.16
CA LEU A 17 3.43 4.42 -3.66
C LEU A 17 3.64 3.17 -2.83
N LEU A 18 3.73 3.33 -1.50
CA LEU A 18 3.91 2.20 -0.57
C LEU A 18 2.75 1.22 -0.65
N GLY A 19 1.52 1.72 -0.78
CA GLY A 19 0.32 0.91 -0.96
C GLY A 19 0.37 0.07 -2.23
N THR A 20 0.63 0.69 -3.38
CA THR A 20 0.71 -0.03 -4.66
C THR A 20 1.85 -1.04 -4.69
N MET A 21 3.04 -0.68 -4.19
CA MET A 21 4.17 -1.61 -4.11
C MET A 21 3.91 -2.76 -3.14
N SER A 22 3.23 -2.52 -2.01
CA SER A 22 2.86 -3.57 -1.07
C SER A 22 1.90 -4.58 -1.69
N VAL A 23 0.92 -4.12 -2.45
CA VAL A 23 -0.01 -5.00 -3.18
C VAL A 23 0.74 -5.85 -4.21
N LEU A 24 1.66 -5.26 -4.98
CA LEU A 24 2.48 -6.00 -5.94
C LEU A 24 3.35 -7.06 -5.26
N CYS A 25 4.04 -6.71 -4.19
CA CYS A 25 4.86 -7.65 -3.43
C CYS A 25 4.03 -8.80 -2.84
N ALA A 26 2.86 -8.49 -2.28
CA ALA A 26 1.94 -9.49 -1.76
C ALA A 26 1.44 -10.43 -2.87
N THR A 27 1.05 -9.90 -4.02
CA THR A 27 0.57 -10.69 -5.16
C THR A 27 1.65 -11.66 -5.67
N ILE A 28 2.89 -11.17 -5.84
CA ILE A 28 4.02 -11.99 -6.29
C ILE A 28 4.36 -13.05 -5.23
N GLY A 29 4.42 -12.67 -3.95
CA GLY A 29 4.74 -13.58 -2.85
C GLY A 29 3.71 -14.70 -2.70
N ILE A 30 2.43 -14.34 -2.69
CA ILE A 30 1.31 -15.28 -2.62
C ILE A 30 1.30 -16.18 -3.86
N GLY A 31 1.45 -15.59 -5.05
CA GLY A 31 1.49 -16.34 -6.30
C GLY A 31 2.63 -17.37 -6.32
N ASN A 32 3.83 -16.98 -5.92
CA ASN A 32 4.98 -17.88 -5.85
C ASN A 32 4.76 -19.04 -4.85
N TYR A 33 4.17 -18.72 -3.68
CA TYR A 33 3.79 -19.74 -2.70
C TYR A 33 2.78 -20.75 -3.26
N TYR A 34 1.72 -20.26 -3.94
CA TYR A 34 0.72 -21.13 -4.55
C TYR A 34 1.30 -22.01 -5.66
N VAL A 35 2.19 -21.46 -6.50
CA VAL A 35 2.87 -22.23 -7.55
C VAL A 35 3.74 -23.33 -6.95
N ALA A 36 4.51 -23.04 -5.90
CA ALA A 36 5.36 -24.00 -5.22
C ALA A 36 4.52 -25.12 -4.57
N ALA A 37 3.46 -24.76 -3.85
CA ALA A 37 2.54 -25.73 -3.23
C ALA A 37 1.85 -26.62 -4.27
N SER A 38 1.34 -26.03 -5.35
CA SER A 38 0.68 -26.76 -6.44
C SER A 38 1.62 -27.74 -7.16
N ARG A 39 2.90 -27.36 -7.34
CA ARG A 39 3.89 -28.27 -7.92
C ARG A 39 4.16 -29.46 -7.00
N ALA A 40 4.32 -29.22 -5.71
CA ALA A 40 4.53 -30.29 -4.73
C ALA A 40 3.31 -31.23 -4.63
N ASP A 41 2.08 -30.66 -4.63
CA ASP A 41 0.85 -31.46 -4.61
C ASP A 41 0.75 -32.37 -5.85
N LYS A 42 1.06 -31.86 -7.04
CA LYS A 42 1.06 -32.65 -8.27
C LYS A 42 2.11 -33.75 -8.24
N ALA A 43 3.31 -33.47 -7.72
CA ALA A 43 4.35 -34.48 -7.57
C ALA A 43 3.89 -35.58 -6.62
N ILE A 44 3.23 -35.24 -5.49
CA ILE A 44 2.64 -36.20 -4.54
C ILE A 44 1.56 -37.04 -5.23
N ASP A 45 0.65 -36.43 -5.99
CA ASP A 45 -0.42 -37.14 -6.69
C ASP A 45 0.15 -38.12 -7.74
N ILE A 46 1.19 -37.72 -8.49
CA ILE A 46 1.89 -38.60 -9.45
C ILE A 46 2.58 -39.78 -8.76
N LEU A 47 3.27 -39.53 -7.66
CA LEU A 47 3.90 -40.57 -6.87
C LEU A 47 2.86 -41.57 -6.34
N TYR A 48 1.72 -41.10 -5.85
CA TYR A 48 0.66 -41.98 -5.38
C TYR A 48 0.08 -42.83 -6.49
N GLN A 49 -0.21 -42.27 -7.66
CA GLN A 49 -0.78 -42.98 -8.83
C GLN A 49 0.16 -44.04 -9.40
N ASN A 50 1.48 -43.86 -9.22
CA ASN A 50 2.50 -44.77 -9.77
C ASN A 50 3.18 -45.66 -8.67
N GLY A 51 2.50 -45.87 -7.57
CA GLY A 51 2.97 -46.78 -6.52
C GLY A 51 4.19 -46.31 -5.72
N GLY A 52 4.53 -45.03 -5.78
CA GLY A 52 5.63 -44.43 -5.04
C GLY A 52 6.85 -44.03 -5.87
N GLU A 53 6.80 -44.29 -7.18
CA GLU A 53 7.88 -43.96 -8.11
C GLU A 53 7.43 -42.93 -9.15
N PHE A 54 8.35 -42.13 -9.65
CA PHE A 54 8.04 -41.26 -10.79
C PHE A 54 8.04 -42.11 -12.08
N PRO A 55 7.03 -41.94 -12.97
CA PRO A 55 7.03 -42.62 -14.24
C PRO A 55 8.25 -42.22 -15.08
N VAL A 56 8.90 -43.22 -15.68
CA VAL A 56 9.99 -42.95 -16.64
C VAL A 56 9.35 -42.38 -17.89
N PRO A 57 9.72 -41.16 -18.32
CA PRO A 57 9.15 -40.59 -19.52
C PRO A 57 9.59 -41.42 -20.74
N ASP A 58 8.63 -42.07 -21.39
CA ASP A 58 8.87 -42.66 -22.73
C ASP A 58 9.21 -41.51 -23.68
N GLY A 59 10.31 -41.61 -24.42
CA GLY A 59 10.85 -40.56 -25.27
C GLY A 59 9.90 -40.00 -26.33
N ASN A 60 8.67 -40.54 -26.44
CA ASN A 60 7.59 -40.12 -27.32
C ASN A 60 6.37 -39.53 -26.59
N ALA A 61 6.38 -39.46 -25.29
CA ALA A 61 5.27 -38.86 -24.54
C ALA A 61 5.30 -37.33 -24.71
N SER A 62 4.40 -36.81 -25.50
CA SER A 62 4.14 -35.37 -25.59
C SER A 62 3.92 -34.83 -24.19
N PRO A 63 4.59 -33.72 -23.81
CA PRO A 63 4.36 -33.10 -22.49
C PRO A 63 2.86 -32.85 -22.36
N SER A 64 2.24 -33.43 -21.35
CA SER A 64 0.83 -33.12 -21.05
C SER A 64 0.77 -31.67 -20.57
N ALA A 65 0.57 -30.77 -21.52
CA ALA A 65 0.65 -29.30 -21.37
C ALA A 65 -0.39 -28.73 -20.38
N HIS A 66 -1.28 -29.57 -19.84
CA HIS A 66 -2.42 -29.12 -19.03
C HIS A 66 -2.18 -29.15 -17.51
N THR A 67 -1.08 -29.71 -17.02
CA THR A 67 -0.90 -29.91 -15.56
C THR A 67 0.10 -28.97 -14.90
N GLY A 68 0.89 -28.17 -15.63
CA GLY A 68 1.85 -27.22 -15.05
C GLY A 68 3.00 -27.83 -14.22
N PHE A 69 3.05 -29.18 -14.11
CA PHE A 69 4.18 -29.95 -13.59
C PHE A 69 4.53 -31.00 -14.65
N GLN A 70 5.75 -30.94 -15.16
CA GLN A 70 6.25 -31.89 -16.15
C GLN A 70 7.22 -32.85 -15.46
N VAL A 71 6.97 -34.14 -15.57
CA VAL A 71 7.93 -35.14 -15.17
C VAL A 71 8.99 -35.25 -16.26
N THR A 72 10.21 -34.94 -15.90
CA THR A 72 11.39 -35.09 -16.75
C THR A 72 12.20 -36.31 -16.27
N PRO A 73 13.13 -36.85 -17.09
CA PRO A 73 14.02 -37.92 -16.65
C PRO A 73 14.83 -37.55 -15.39
N GLU A 74 15.03 -36.25 -15.10
CA GLU A 74 15.75 -35.76 -13.93
C GLU A 74 14.85 -35.61 -12.69
N THR A 75 13.51 -35.57 -12.86
CA THR A 75 12.57 -35.37 -11.74
C THR A 75 12.76 -36.33 -10.57
N PRO A 76 13.00 -37.65 -10.77
CA PRO A 76 13.23 -38.59 -9.67
C PRO A 76 14.49 -38.28 -8.87
N PHE A 77 15.51 -37.66 -9.49
CA PHE A 77 16.80 -37.35 -8.87
C PHE A 77 16.77 -35.95 -8.20
N GLU A 78 15.95 -35.06 -8.69
CA GLU A 78 15.79 -33.70 -8.13
C GLU A 78 14.80 -33.65 -6.98
N THR A 79 13.82 -34.56 -6.96
CA THR A 79 12.76 -34.57 -5.94
C THR A 79 13.16 -35.44 -4.78
N ARG A 80 13.30 -34.84 -3.61
CA ARG A 80 13.59 -35.54 -2.35
C ARG A 80 12.28 -35.87 -1.66
N TYR A 81 11.99 -37.14 -1.49
CA TYR A 81 10.75 -37.59 -0.86
C TYR A 81 10.94 -38.88 -0.07
N PHE A 82 10.01 -39.18 0.80
CA PHE A 82 9.89 -40.46 1.49
C PHE A 82 8.43 -40.87 1.59
N ILE A 83 8.23 -42.17 1.73
CA ILE A 83 6.89 -42.74 1.79
C ILE A 83 6.75 -43.52 3.10
N VAL A 84 5.62 -43.28 3.78
CA VAL A 84 5.26 -43.96 5.01
C VAL A 84 3.95 -44.70 4.82
N ARG A 85 3.91 -45.95 5.18
CA ARG A 85 2.66 -46.71 5.23
C ARG A 85 2.20 -46.78 6.69
N LEU A 86 0.98 -46.33 6.91
CA LEU A 86 0.32 -46.32 8.21
C LEU A 86 -0.77 -47.41 8.25
N THR A 87 -0.97 -48.01 9.41
CA THR A 87 -2.12 -48.88 9.68
C THR A 87 -3.40 -48.03 9.84
N ALA A 88 -4.56 -48.68 9.97
CA ALA A 88 -5.83 -48.01 10.26
C ALA A 88 -5.83 -47.23 11.60
N GLU A 89 -4.94 -47.59 12.52
CA GLU A 89 -4.76 -46.95 13.83
C GLU A 89 -3.65 -45.87 13.82
N ASP A 90 -3.24 -45.40 12.64
CA ASP A 90 -2.15 -44.45 12.44
C ASP A 90 -0.75 -44.90 12.94
N ALA A 91 -0.57 -46.20 13.17
CA ALA A 91 0.74 -46.77 13.52
C ALA A 91 1.61 -46.95 12.26
N VAL A 92 2.90 -46.66 12.38
CA VAL A 92 3.85 -46.82 11.28
C VAL A 92 4.09 -48.31 10.99
N SER A 93 3.72 -48.76 9.78
CA SER A 93 3.93 -50.11 9.30
C SER A 93 5.23 -50.26 8.51
N ALA A 94 5.53 -49.33 7.62
CA ALA A 94 6.74 -49.29 6.81
C ALA A 94 7.16 -47.86 6.48
N VAL A 95 8.48 -47.66 6.35
CA VAL A 95 9.05 -46.37 5.92
C VAL A 95 10.04 -46.63 4.80
N ASP A 96 9.84 -46.00 3.69
CA ASP A 96 10.73 -46.01 2.54
C ASP A 96 11.49 -44.69 2.47
N LEU A 97 12.83 -44.74 2.53
CA LEU A 97 13.76 -43.61 2.55
C LEU A 97 14.74 -43.62 1.35
N GLU A 98 14.50 -44.44 0.34
CA GLU A 98 15.44 -44.61 -0.79
C GLU A 98 15.74 -43.28 -1.52
N HIS A 99 14.76 -42.38 -1.56
CA HIS A 99 14.85 -41.11 -2.29
C HIS A 99 15.27 -39.91 -1.41
N ILE A 100 15.72 -40.16 -0.15
CA ILE A 100 16.16 -39.11 0.76
C ILE A 100 17.31 -39.56 1.66
N ALA A 101 18.55 -39.28 1.23
CA ALA A 101 19.75 -39.77 1.89
C ALA A 101 20.13 -39.08 3.21
N ALA A 102 19.55 -37.94 3.55
CA ALA A 102 20.01 -37.07 4.65
C ALA A 102 18.99 -36.92 5.79
N LEU A 103 18.03 -37.83 5.96
CA LEU A 103 17.05 -37.75 7.04
C LEU A 103 17.48 -38.67 8.20
N ASP A 104 17.62 -38.06 9.38
CA ASP A 104 17.74 -38.80 10.62
C ASP A 104 16.38 -39.45 11.01
N ARG A 105 16.42 -40.68 11.50
CA ARG A 105 15.21 -41.40 11.93
C ARG A 105 14.35 -40.59 12.91
N GLN A 106 14.98 -39.83 13.78
CA GLN A 106 14.28 -39.03 14.78
C GLN A 106 13.46 -37.90 14.10
N THR A 107 14.00 -37.25 13.06
CA THR A 107 13.31 -36.25 12.27
C THR A 107 12.12 -36.84 11.50
N VAL A 108 12.27 -38.06 10.96
CA VAL A 108 11.17 -38.74 10.27
C VAL A 108 10.03 -39.04 11.25
N VAL A 109 10.30 -39.60 12.40
CA VAL A 109 9.28 -39.93 13.41
C VAL A 109 8.57 -38.66 13.88
N SER A 110 9.30 -37.63 14.25
CA SER A 110 8.69 -36.35 14.70
C SER A 110 7.85 -35.68 13.61
N THR A 111 8.24 -35.79 12.33
CA THR A 111 7.47 -35.26 11.20
C THR A 111 6.17 -36.02 11.02
N ILE A 112 6.21 -37.37 11.10
CA ILE A 112 5.03 -38.24 11.01
C ILE A 112 4.05 -37.91 12.13
N GLU A 113 4.52 -37.84 13.39
CA GLU A 113 3.68 -37.48 14.53
C GLU A 113 2.98 -36.14 14.36
N GLN A 114 3.69 -35.13 13.85
CA GLN A 114 3.11 -33.82 13.56
C GLN A 114 2.07 -33.85 12.41
N ILE A 115 2.31 -34.70 11.40
CA ILE A 115 1.37 -34.86 10.28
C ILE A 115 0.09 -35.54 10.78
N VAL A 116 0.23 -36.62 11.52
CA VAL A 116 -0.89 -37.38 12.07
C VAL A 116 -1.71 -36.50 13.04
N SER A 117 -1.05 -35.73 13.91
CA SER A 117 -1.74 -34.83 14.84
C SER A 117 -2.52 -33.73 14.15
N LYS A 118 -2.13 -33.34 12.92
CA LYS A 118 -2.80 -32.30 12.13
C LYS A 118 -4.13 -32.74 11.55
N GLY A 119 -4.34 -34.04 11.32
CA GLY A 119 -5.59 -34.63 10.86
C GLY A 119 -6.07 -34.14 9.49
N THR A 120 -5.17 -33.61 8.64
CA THR A 120 -5.50 -33.12 7.29
C THR A 120 -4.88 -34.02 6.24
N ASP A 121 -5.54 -34.15 5.09
CA ASP A 121 -5.08 -35.05 4.01
C ASP A 121 -3.89 -34.47 3.24
N LYS A 122 -3.77 -33.15 3.16
CA LYS A 122 -2.64 -32.44 2.50
C LYS A 122 -2.24 -31.22 3.33
N GLY A 123 -0.95 -30.93 3.37
CA GLY A 123 -0.46 -29.74 4.09
C GLY A 123 1.06 -29.63 4.12
N TYR A 124 1.52 -28.64 4.91
CA TYR A 124 2.94 -28.47 5.24
C TYR A 124 3.18 -28.77 6.72
N VAL A 125 4.30 -29.43 7.00
CA VAL A 125 4.89 -29.54 8.33
C VAL A 125 6.35 -29.09 8.21
N GLY A 126 6.64 -27.90 8.72
CA GLY A 126 7.94 -27.26 8.49
C GLY A 126 8.24 -27.09 7.00
N GLN A 127 9.33 -27.71 6.54
CA GLN A 127 9.73 -27.70 5.13
C GLN A 127 9.11 -28.83 4.29
N TYR A 128 8.39 -29.75 4.92
CA TYR A 128 7.84 -30.94 4.29
C TYR A 128 6.40 -30.67 3.82
N ARG A 129 6.14 -30.93 2.52
CA ARG A 129 4.79 -31.03 1.98
C ARG A 129 4.35 -32.48 2.00
N PHE A 130 3.16 -32.76 2.50
CA PHE A 130 2.65 -34.12 2.60
C PHE A 130 1.28 -34.30 1.95
N GLY A 131 1.02 -35.51 1.52
CA GLY A 131 -0.29 -36.02 1.11
C GLY A 131 -0.58 -37.35 1.75
N ARG A 132 -1.77 -37.51 2.30
CA ARG A 132 -2.29 -38.70 2.94
C ARG A 132 -3.36 -39.32 2.07
N PHE A 133 -3.22 -40.60 1.74
CA PHE A 133 -4.12 -41.32 0.85
C PHE A 133 -4.55 -42.62 1.53
N GLU A 134 -5.82 -42.96 1.46
CA GLU A 134 -6.37 -44.21 1.99
C GLU A 134 -6.06 -45.35 1.04
N ASN A 135 -5.63 -46.49 1.60
CA ASN A 135 -5.32 -47.73 0.88
C ASN A 135 -6.53 -48.67 0.88
N GLU A 136 -6.62 -49.53 -0.13
CA GLU A 136 -7.63 -50.58 -0.21
C GLU A 136 -7.66 -51.55 1.02
N SER A 137 -6.56 -51.62 1.76
CA SER A 137 -6.42 -52.42 2.96
C SER A 137 -6.88 -51.75 4.26
N GLY A 138 -7.47 -50.56 4.19
CA GLY A 138 -7.96 -49.77 5.34
C GLY A 138 -6.89 -49.00 6.10
N GLY A 139 -5.64 -48.97 5.63
CA GLY A 139 -4.56 -48.12 6.14
C GLY A 139 -4.34 -46.89 5.26
N TYR A 140 -3.27 -46.13 5.56
CA TYR A 140 -2.94 -44.93 4.84
C TYR A 140 -1.54 -44.96 4.23
N THR A 141 -1.38 -44.40 3.03
CA THR A 141 -0.06 -44.09 2.46
C THR A 141 0.17 -42.58 2.61
N LEU A 142 1.25 -42.21 3.29
CA LEU A 142 1.70 -40.85 3.45
C LEU A 142 2.92 -40.64 2.56
N ILE A 143 2.82 -39.70 1.62
CA ILE A 143 3.91 -39.27 0.76
C ILE A 143 4.36 -37.90 1.22
N VAL A 144 5.65 -37.76 1.50
CA VAL A 144 6.23 -36.54 2.04
C VAL A 144 7.36 -36.08 1.14
N ILE A 145 7.26 -34.87 0.64
CA ILE A 145 8.27 -34.21 -0.21
C ILE A 145 9.00 -33.14 0.59
N ASP A 146 10.33 -33.14 0.53
CA ASP A 146 11.18 -32.10 1.09
C ASP A 146 11.21 -30.89 0.15
N CYS A 147 10.53 -29.83 0.55
CA CYS A 147 10.45 -28.56 -0.18
C CYS A 147 11.50 -27.52 0.28
N PHE A 148 12.56 -27.94 0.98
CA PHE A 148 13.57 -27.03 1.52
C PHE A 148 14.16 -26.09 0.47
N MET A 149 14.57 -26.62 -0.69
CA MET A 149 15.17 -25.82 -1.77
C MET A 149 14.17 -24.82 -2.36
N GLN A 150 12.90 -25.24 -2.52
CA GLN A 150 11.81 -24.40 -3.03
C GLN A 150 11.50 -23.27 -2.04
N LEU A 151 11.42 -23.58 -0.75
CA LEU A 151 11.19 -22.58 0.30
C LEU A 151 12.37 -21.61 0.42
N GLN A 152 13.61 -22.13 0.39
CA GLN A 152 14.81 -21.28 0.40
C GLN A 152 14.85 -20.32 -0.78
N SER A 153 14.52 -20.80 -1.98
CA SER A 153 14.39 -19.99 -3.19
C SER A 153 13.31 -18.91 -3.04
N ALA A 154 12.13 -19.27 -2.51
CA ALA A 154 11.06 -18.32 -2.23
C ALA A 154 11.48 -17.23 -1.23
N TYR A 155 12.19 -17.60 -0.16
CA TYR A 155 12.75 -16.63 0.79
C TYR A 155 13.85 -15.75 0.17
N ALA A 156 14.65 -16.28 -0.75
CA ALA A 156 15.66 -15.49 -1.47
C ALA A 156 14.99 -14.43 -2.35
N VAL A 157 13.97 -14.81 -3.12
CA VAL A 157 13.15 -13.88 -3.92
C VAL A 157 12.52 -12.81 -3.03
N PHE A 158 11.94 -13.19 -1.91
CA PHE A 158 11.33 -12.24 -0.98
C PHE A 158 12.34 -11.22 -0.42
N ARG A 159 13.55 -11.67 -0.06
CA ARG A 159 14.63 -10.76 0.40
C ARG A 159 15.05 -9.76 -0.66
N VAL A 160 15.22 -10.24 -1.91
CA VAL A 160 15.57 -9.35 -3.04
C VAL A 160 14.43 -8.35 -3.29
N MET A 161 13.18 -8.79 -3.30
CA MET A 161 12.02 -7.89 -3.44
C MET A 161 11.96 -6.84 -2.33
N ALA A 162 12.20 -7.24 -1.07
CA ALA A 162 12.23 -6.31 0.06
C ALA A 162 13.35 -5.28 -0.08
N ALA A 163 14.53 -5.69 -0.52
CA ALA A 163 15.65 -4.77 -0.76
C ALA A 163 15.32 -3.77 -1.89
N VAL A 164 14.76 -4.24 -3.01
CA VAL A 164 14.34 -3.38 -4.13
C VAL A 164 13.24 -2.42 -3.68
N PHE A 165 12.27 -2.89 -2.89
CA PHE A 165 11.20 -2.07 -2.32
C PHE A 165 11.75 -0.90 -1.49
N VAL A 166 12.67 -1.17 -0.56
CA VAL A 166 13.30 -0.15 0.28
C VAL A 166 14.11 0.84 -0.56
N LEU A 167 14.87 0.35 -1.54
CA LEU A 167 15.66 1.19 -2.44
C LEU A 167 14.76 2.12 -3.26
N CYS A 168 13.71 1.59 -3.91
CA CYS A 168 12.77 2.39 -4.69
C CYS A 168 12.04 3.42 -3.83
N ALA A 169 11.57 3.02 -2.64
CA ALA A 169 10.92 3.94 -1.71
C ALA A 169 11.87 5.09 -1.30
N GLY A 170 13.14 4.79 -1.05
CA GLY A 170 14.17 5.79 -0.74
C GLY A 170 14.42 6.76 -1.89
N ILE A 171 14.59 6.25 -3.12
CA ILE A 171 14.79 7.08 -4.32
C ILE A 171 13.58 8.00 -4.55
N VAL A 172 12.36 7.48 -4.52
CA VAL A 172 11.14 8.28 -4.72
C VAL A 172 10.97 9.30 -3.61
N PHE A 173 11.27 8.96 -2.36
CA PHE A 173 11.24 9.91 -1.25
C PHE A 173 12.21 11.09 -1.48
N LEU A 174 13.44 10.82 -1.89
CA LEU A 174 14.44 11.85 -2.22
C LEU A 174 13.96 12.73 -3.40
N LEU A 175 13.44 12.12 -4.46
CA LEU A 175 12.87 12.83 -5.59
C LEU A 175 11.71 13.74 -5.17
N LEU A 176 10.80 13.25 -4.34
CA LEU A 176 9.67 14.05 -3.82
C LEU A 176 10.15 15.22 -2.96
N LEU A 177 11.22 15.05 -2.17
CA LEU A 177 11.79 16.15 -1.40
C LEU A 177 12.34 17.26 -2.31
N VAL A 178 13.01 16.91 -3.41
CA VAL A 178 13.56 17.87 -4.37
C VAL A 178 12.46 18.52 -5.21
N LEU A 179 11.61 17.71 -5.84
CA LEU A 179 10.51 18.18 -6.69
C LEU A 179 9.51 19.05 -5.92
N SER A 180 9.16 18.66 -4.70
CA SER A 180 8.23 19.40 -3.86
C SER A 180 8.70 20.81 -3.56
N LYS A 181 10.03 21.01 -3.35
CA LYS A 181 10.59 22.38 -3.20
C LYS A 181 10.42 23.19 -4.48
N ARG A 182 10.68 22.56 -5.63
CA ARG A 182 10.63 23.24 -6.93
C ARG A 182 9.20 23.55 -7.38
N ALA A 183 8.26 22.61 -7.14
CA ALA A 183 6.86 22.75 -7.51
C ALA A 183 6.10 23.78 -6.65
N THR A 184 6.45 23.93 -5.36
CA THR A 184 5.73 24.85 -4.47
C THR A 184 6.26 26.29 -4.53
N ARG A 185 7.46 26.50 -5.07
CA ARG A 185 8.07 27.83 -5.17
C ARG A 185 7.25 28.84 -6.01
N PRO A 186 6.79 28.49 -7.24
CA PRO A 186 6.00 29.44 -8.03
C PRO A 186 4.66 29.82 -7.38
N PHE A 187 4.05 28.91 -6.64
CA PHE A 187 2.82 29.23 -5.89
C PHE A 187 3.10 30.22 -4.76
N ALA A 188 4.23 30.08 -4.04
CA ALA A 188 4.63 31.03 -3.02
C ALA A 188 4.91 32.42 -3.59
N GLU A 189 5.63 32.49 -4.70
CA GLU A 189 5.96 33.77 -5.39
C GLU A 189 4.72 34.43 -5.94
N ASN A 190 3.78 33.71 -6.56
CA ASN A 190 2.53 34.26 -7.07
C ASN A 190 1.64 34.77 -5.94
N TRP A 191 1.58 34.06 -4.83
CA TRP A 191 0.82 34.48 -3.65
C TRP A 191 1.34 35.80 -3.06
N GLU A 192 2.66 35.93 -2.94
CA GLU A 192 3.28 37.13 -2.43
C GLU A 192 3.06 38.33 -3.37
N ARG A 193 3.17 38.12 -4.70
CA ARG A 193 2.86 39.15 -5.71
C ARG A 193 1.41 39.56 -5.66
N GLN A 194 0.48 38.65 -5.51
CA GLN A 194 -0.94 38.96 -5.40
C GLN A 194 -1.24 39.78 -4.15
N ARG A 195 -0.63 39.43 -3.03
CA ARG A 195 -0.76 40.18 -1.78
C ARG A 195 -0.20 41.58 -1.90
N GLN A 196 0.99 41.73 -2.48
CA GLN A 196 1.61 43.01 -2.70
C GLN A 196 0.76 43.86 -3.63
N PHE A 197 0.24 43.30 -4.72
CA PHE A 197 -0.67 43.99 -5.63
C PHE A 197 -1.92 44.52 -4.91
N VAL A 198 -2.56 43.73 -4.06
CA VAL A 198 -3.74 44.16 -3.28
C VAL A 198 -3.38 45.28 -2.32
N THR A 199 -2.23 45.22 -1.68
CA THR A 199 -1.75 46.25 -0.75
C THR A 199 -1.48 47.57 -1.50
N ASP A 200 -0.73 47.48 -2.60
CA ASP A 200 -0.36 48.66 -3.41
C ASP A 200 -1.61 49.30 -4.03
N ALA A 201 -2.50 48.49 -4.63
CA ALA A 201 -3.77 48.98 -5.17
C ALA A 201 -4.63 49.68 -4.10
N SER A 202 -4.61 49.16 -2.87
CA SER A 202 -5.36 49.79 -1.78
C SER A 202 -4.80 51.15 -1.37
N HIS A 203 -3.48 51.31 -1.37
CA HIS A 203 -2.85 52.62 -1.12
C HIS A 203 -3.13 53.60 -2.25
N GLU A 204 -3.04 53.14 -3.51
CA GLU A 204 -3.32 53.97 -4.68
C GLU A 204 -4.80 54.39 -4.79
N LEU A 205 -5.73 53.58 -4.28
CA LEU A 205 -7.15 53.90 -4.24
C LEU A 205 -7.54 54.81 -3.09
N LYS A 206 -6.86 54.74 -1.95
CA LYS A 206 -7.16 55.61 -0.78
C LYS A 206 -6.91 57.10 -1.07
N THR A 207 -5.86 57.40 -1.79
CA THR A 207 -5.49 58.81 -2.10
C THR A 207 -6.56 59.53 -2.92
N PRO A 208 -7.05 59.01 -4.09
CA PRO A 208 -8.11 59.67 -4.83
C PRO A 208 -9.44 59.70 -4.06
N LEU A 209 -9.70 58.68 -3.24
CA LEU A 209 -10.89 58.67 -2.39
C LEU A 209 -10.87 59.77 -1.33
N ALA A 210 -9.70 60.00 -0.72
CA ALA A 210 -9.53 61.10 0.24
C ALA A 210 -9.68 62.48 -0.41
N ILE A 211 -9.18 62.64 -1.64
CA ILE A 211 -9.36 63.88 -2.42
C ILE A 211 -10.85 64.09 -2.73
N LEU A 212 -11.53 63.10 -3.27
CA LEU A 212 -12.97 63.15 -3.56
C LEU A 212 -13.79 63.46 -2.29
N SER A 213 -13.43 62.86 -1.16
CA SER A 213 -14.10 63.16 0.11
C SER A 213 -13.88 64.61 0.56
N ALA A 214 -12.66 65.15 0.36
CA ALA A 214 -12.36 66.52 0.65
C ALA A 214 -13.10 67.48 -0.27
N ASP A 215 -13.09 67.18 -1.59
CA ASP A 215 -13.78 68.05 -2.59
C ASP A 215 -15.28 68.10 -2.31
N LEU A 216 -15.93 66.96 -2.00
CA LEU A 216 -17.33 66.94 -1.60
C LEU A 216 -17.59 67.73 -0.30
N GLY A 217 -16.63 67.76 0.62
CA GLY A 217 -16.73 68.54 1.85
C GLY A 217 -16.62 70.11 1.66
N TRP A 218 -16.08 70.57 0.50
CA TRP A 218 -15.96 71.97 0.19
C TRP A 218 -17.18 72.56 -0.59
N ILE A 219 -18.07 71.69 -1.06
CA ILE A 219 -19.28 72.10 -1.76
C ILE A 219 -20.28 72.65 -0.73
N GLU A 220 -20.74 73.87 -0.88
CA GLU A 220 -21.77 74.43 -0.01
C GLU A 220 -23.08 73.63 -0.12
N GLU A 221 -23.60 73.22 1.00
CA GLU A 221 -24.84 72.44 1.08
C GLU A 221 -26.04 73.43 0.85
N THR A 222 -26.77 73.17 -0.25
CA THR A 222 -28.00 73.86 -0.58
C THR A 222 -29.13 72.84 -0.61
N GLU A 223 -30.40 73.36 -0.46
CA GLU A 223 -31.58 72.47 -0.52
C GLU A 223 -31.62 71.63 -1.84
N GLU A 224 -31.05 72.14 -2.91
CA GLU A 224 -31.07 71.57 -4.24
C GLU A 224 -30.01 70.45 -4.43
N ASN A 225 -28.85 70.56 -3.75
CA ASN A 225 -27.73 69.61 -3.90
C ASN A 225 -27.52 68.67 -2.71
N ARG A 226 -28.24 68.83 -1.63
CA ARG A 226 -28.07 68.04 -0.38
C ARG A 226 -28.16 66.52 -0.60
N LEU A 227 -29.16 66.08 -1.33
CA LEU A 227 -29.35 64.66 -1.60
C LEU A 227 -28.20 64.07 -2.45
N TRP A 228 -27.61 64.84 -3.34
CA TRP A 228 -26.48 64.39 -4.15
C TRP A 228 -25.19 64.37 -3.35
N LEU A 229 -24.96 65.29 -2.42
CA LEU A 229 -23.82 65.34 -1.53
C LEU A 229 -23.87 64.15 -0.53
N GLU A 230 -25.02 63.89 0.10
CA GLU A 230 -25.23 62.78 0.99
C GLU A 230 -24.96 61.44 0.27
N SER A 231 -25.53 61.26 -0.93
CA SER A 231 -25.30 60.05 -1.74
C SER A 231 -23.84 59.88 -2.13
N GLY A 232 -23.14 60.97 -2.51
CA GLY A 232 -21.73 60.94 -2.84
C GLY A 232 -20.84 60.55 -1.67
N GLN A 233 -21.09 61.12 -0.50
CA GLN A 233 -20.38 60.76 0.74
C GLN A 233 -20.62 59.32 1.15
N GLU A 234 -21.85 58.83 1.05
CA GLU A 234 -22.18 57.44 1.33
C GLU A 234 -21.43 56.47 0.42
N GLN A 235 -21.34 56.80 -0.91
CA GLN A 235 -20.58 55.97 -1.85
C GLN A 235 -19.08 55.93 -1.54
N ILE A 236 -18.49 57.06 -1.15
CA ILE A 236 -17.07 57.10 -0.75
C ILE A 236 -16.82 56.27 0.49
N GLN A 237 -17.68 56.37 1.52
CA GLN A 237 -17.57 55.55 2.72
C GLN A 237 -17.70 54.06 2.42
N ARG A 238 -18.60 53.70 1.49
CA ARG A 238 -18.78 52.35 1.03
C ARG A 238 -17.52 51.80 0.34
N MET A 239 -16.90 52.62 -0.55
CA MET A 239 -15.64 52.23 -1.22
C MET A 239 -14.48 52.09 -0.23
N ASP A 240 -14.32 52.99 0.75
CA ASP A 240 -13.28 52.87 1.77
C ASP A 240 -13.45 51.57 2.61
N SER A 241 -14.70 51.25 2.94
CA SER A 241 -15.02 50.00 3.63
C SER A 241 -14.68 48.76 2.80
N LEU A 242 -14.99 48.76 1.50
CA LEU A 242 -14.65 47.67 0.59
C LEU A 242 -13.14 47.50 0.45
N ILE A 243 -12.38 48.60 0.33
CA ILE A 243 -10.91 48.56 0.28
C ILE A 243 -10.33 47.99 1.59
N LYS A 244 -10.83 48.41 2.74
CA LYS A 244 -10.42 47.89 4.04
C LYS A 244 -10.68 46.40 4.16
N ASN A 245 -11.87 45.95 3.77
CA ASN A 245 -12.23 44.52 3.79
C ASN A 245 -11.36 43.69 2.84
N LEU A 246 -11.01 44.23 1.66
CA LEU A 246 -10.14 43.56 0.68
C LEU A 246 -8.72 43.37 1.24
N VAL A 247 -8.16 44.39 1.92
CA VAL A 247 -6.86 44.31 2.56
C VAL A 247 -6.88 43.32 3.72
N GLU A 248 -7.94 43.35 4.52
CA GLU A 248 -8.11 42.46 5.66
C GLU A 248 -8.25 41.01 5.19
N LEU A 249 -9.01 40.72 4.13
CA LEU A 249 -9.10 39.43 3.52
C LEU A 249 -7.73 38.93 3.03
N ALA A 250 -6.99 39.77 2.31
CA ALA A 250 -5.63 39.44 1.85
C ALA A 250 -4.63 39.17 3.00
N ARG A 251 -4.85 39.75 4.18
CA ARG A 251 -4.06 39.49 5.39
C ARG A 251 -4.55 38.34 6.23
N SER A 252 -5.88 38.11 6.30
CA SER A 252 -6.49 37.13 7.22
C SER A 252 -6.19 35.66 6.83
N GLU A 253 -5.97 35.42 5.54
CA GLU A 253 -5.58 34.08 5.07
C GLU A 253 -4.23 33.60 5.62
N GLU A 254 -3.46 34.46 6.27
CA GLU A 254 -2.21 34.14 6.96
C GLU A 254 -2.40 33.78 8.46
N ALA A 255 -3.53 34.17 9.05
CA ALA A 255 -3.67 34.27 10.52
C ALA A 255 -4.22 33.00 11.20
N LEU A 256 -4.71 31.99 10.47
CA LEU A 256 -5.22 30.78 11.09
C LEU A 256 -4.30 29.57 10.81
N PRO A 257 -3.40 29.23 11.77
CA PRO A 257 -2.77 27.91 11.71
C PRO A 257 -3.88 26.85 11.86
N PRO A 258 -3.77 25.70 11.15
CA PRO A 258 -4.77 24.61 11.21
C PRO A 258 -5.00 24.07 12.63
N SER A 259 -4.15 24.42 13.59
CA SER A 259 -4.24 24.06 15.01
C SER A 259 -5.17 24.96 15.82
N ALA A 260 -5.67 26.06 15.26
CA ALA A 260 -6.56 26.99 15.97
C ALA A 260 -8.06 26.69 15.74
N VAL A 261 -8.39 25.68 14.93
CA VAL A 261 -9.77 25.17 14.82
C VAL A 261 -10.02 24.25 16.01
N ALA A 262 -10.45 24.82 17.13
CA ALA A 262 -11.03 24.05 18.23
C ALA A 262 -12.36 23.48 17.73
N ALA A 263 -12.55 22.15 17.91
CA ALA A 263 -13.86 21.55 17.71
C ALA A 263 -14.79 22.08 18.81
N VAL A 264 -15.62 23.07 18.46
CA VAL A 264 -16.67 23.55 19.34
C VAL A 264 -17.87 22.64 19.13
N PRO A 265 -18.43 21.99 20.17
CA PRO A 265 -19.63 21.19 20.04
C PRO A 265 -20.78 22.08 19.56
N PHE A 266 -21.46 21.63 18.51
CA PHE A 266 -22.55 22.38 17.87
C PHE A 266 -23.70 22.75 18.83
N SER A 267 -23.85 21.99 19.92
CA SER A 267 -24.80 22.28 21.01
C SER A 267 -24.53 23.59 21.75
N GLU A 268 -23.25 23.97 21.96
CA GLU A 268 -22.90 25.23 22.65
C GLU A 268 -23.15 26.47 21.76
N LEU A 269 -23.03 26.32 20.42
CA LEU A 269 -23.35 27.38 19.49
C LEU A 269 -24.87 27.61 19.34
N ALA A 270 -25.68 26.57 19.49
CA ALA A 270 -27.14 26.66 19.41
C ALA A 270 -27.77 27.29 20.65
N GLU A 271 -27.18 27.08 21.84
CA GLU A 271 -27.68 27.71 23.09
C GLU A 271 -27.34 29.21 23.22
N GLY A 272 -26.35 29.69 22.49
CA GLY A 272 -25.99 31.13 22.48
C GLY A 272 -26.82 32.01 21.52
N CYS A 273 -27.74 31.42 20.74
CA CYS A 273 -28.56 32.10 19.74
C CYS A 273 -30.06 32.19 20.14
N ILE A 274 -30.42 31.78 21.35
CA ILE A 274 -31.75 31.98 21.97
C ILE A 274 -31.62 33.02 23.06
#